data_48107d18139e862feb588fc4d471adf9
#
_entry.id   48107d18139e862feb588fc4d471adf9
#
_cell.length_a   1.000
_cell.length_b   1.000
_cell.length_c   1.000
_cell.angle_alpha   90.00
_cell.angle_beta   90.00
_cell.angle_gamma   90.00
#
_symmetry.space_group_name_H-M   'P 1'
#
loop_
_entity.id
_entity.type
_entity.pdbx_description
1 polymer ?
#
loop_
_entity_poly.entity_id
_entity_poly.type
_entity_poly.pdbx_seq_one_letter_code
_entity_poly.pdbx_strand_id
1 'polypeptide(L)'
;MAEFDIARTRKTLFGALLDARDRFGRNKVALEDLERQPITFGRLVLGSLVLGRKLAGLTRERESVGVLLPNVQAIAVTLFGLNAFGRVPAFLNFTAGIKNLKAACEVAGIGTIVTSRRFVEQGKLDDLVEALGEGRRILWLEDVRAGLTSLDKLRGLVDSWMARRVHAGAKLQPDDPAVLLFTSGSEGMPKGVVLSNANLVANAYQVKALAGDVLKDDDVFFNPLPIFHSFGLTAGLLTAVLNGMKSVLYPSPLHYRQIPKLVAGTRATVMLATDTFLQGYARAAGEDDLASVRFVIAGAERVKEETRKLWSRHGTIIVEGYGATECSPVIACNLPDTNRPGSVGPFLPGIAWRLEPVEGIHEGGRLHVRGPNVMKGYLDPSAPGGIRPPVDGWHDTGDIVTVDDGIVTIRGRAKRFAKAFPHIIQIEAGLSG
;
A
#
# COMPACT_ATOMS: atom_id res chain seq x y z
N MET A 1 7.76 -24.64 6.94
CA MET A 1 7.97 -23.35 6.24
C MET A 1 9.44 -23.01 6.33
N ALA A 2 10.08 -22.59 5.22
CA ALA A 2 11.44 -22.08 5.30
C ALA A 2 11.46 -20.85 6.24
N GLU A 3 12.51 -20.74 7.07
CA GLU A 3 12.67 -19.63 8.00
C GLU A 3 12.71 -18.30 7.21
N PHE A 4 11.88 -17.32 7.60
CA PHE A 4 11.83 -16.02 6.96
C PHE A 4 13.05 -15.20 7.37
N ASP A 5 13.95 -14.98 6.43
CA ASP A 5 15.17 -14.21 6.66
C ASP A 5 14.89 -12.71 6.65
N ILE A 6 14.73 -12.12 7.84
CA ILE A 6 14.50 -10.68 8.02
C ILE A 6 15.68 -9.86 7.46
N ALA A 7 16.91 -10.37 7.48
CA ALA A 7 18.07 -9.64 6.97
C ALA A 7 17.93 -9.31 5.47
N ARG A 8 17.29 -10.18 4.70
CA ARG A 8 17.01 -9.94 3.27
C ARG A 8 16.07 -8.77 3.02
N THR A 9 15.30 -8.35 4.01
CA THR A 9 14.36 -7.22 3.89
C THR A 9 15.01 -5.87 4.17
N ARG A 10 16.20 -5.87 4.76
CA ARG A 10 16.90 -4.64 5.14
C ARG A 10 17.61 -4.00 3.96
N LYS A 11 16.81 -3.41 3.08
CA LYS A 11 17.25 -2.69 1.89
C LYS A 11 16.31 -1.52 1.58
N THR A 12 16.77 -0.62 0.71
CA THR A 12 15.93 0.47 0.21
C THR A 12 14.87 -0.05 -0.76
N LEU A 13 13.74 0.64 -0.86
CA LEU A 13 12.64 0.25 -1.75
C LEU A 13 13.09 0.24 -3.23
N PHE A 14 13.85 1.25 -3.66
CA PHE A 14 14.41 1.27 -5.01
C PHE A 14 15.48 0.19 -5.21
N GLY A 15 16.27 -0.09 -4.17
CA GLY A 15 17.23 -1.21 -4.18
C GLY A 15 16.54 -2.56 -4.37
N ALA A 16 15.40 -2.78 -3.72
CA ALA A 16 14.58 -3.99 -3.89
C ALA A 16 14.01 -4.11 -5.33
N LEU A 17 13.62 -2.98 -5.95
CA LEU A 17 13.24 -2.97 -7.37
C LEU A 17 14.41 -3.36 -8.29
N LEU A 18 15.61 -2.88 -7.99
CA LEU A 18 16.81 -3.27 -8.75
C LEU A 18 17.11 -4.76 -8.59
N ASP A 19 16.94 -5.31 -7.38
CA ASP A 19 17.10 -6.76 -7.15
C ASP A 19 16.06 -7.56 -7.95
N ALA A 20 14.80 -7.12 -7.99
CA ALA A 20 13.76 -7.76 -8.77
C ALA A 20 14.08 -7.71 -10.28
N ARG A 21 14.50 -6.55 -10.80
CA ARG A 21 14.95 -6.42 -12.21
C ARG A 21 16.07 -7.40 -12.55
N ASP A 22 17.07 -7.50 -11.67
CA ASP A 22 18.26 -8.32 -11.93
C ASP A 22 17.95 -9.81 -11.81
N ARG A 23 17.04 -10.19 -10.87
CA ARG A 23 16.63 -11.57 -10.66
C ARG A 23 15.67 -12.09 -11.72
N PHE A 24 14.66 -11.30 -12.10
CA PHE A 24 13.58 -11.75 -12.97
C PHE A 24 13.75 -11.34 -14.44
N GLY A 25 14.69 -10.44 -14.72
CA GLY A 25 15.07 -10.02 -16.06
C GLY A 25 14.51 -8.65 -16.44
N ARG A 26 15.34 -7.85 -17.13
CA ARG A 26 15.03 -6.48 -17.56
C ARG A 26 13.82 -6.40 -18.52
N ASN A 27 13.62 -7.44 -19.32
CA ASN A 27 12.58 -7.49 -20.35
C ASN A 27 11.25 -8.06 -19.83
N LYS A 28 11.22 -8.62 -18.62
CA LYS A 28 9.98 -9.09 -18.01
C LYS A 28 9.05 -7.92 -17.73
N VAL A 29 7.76 -8.09 -18.03
CA VAL A 29 6.74 -7.07 -17.76
C VAL A 29 6.51 -6.97 -16.25
N ALA A 30 6.61 -5.75 -15.70
CA ALA A 30 6.39 -5.43 -14.30
C ALA A 30 5.02 -4.79 -14.07
N LEU A 31 4.61 -3.89 -14.97
CA LEU A 31 3.39 -3.09 -14.81
C LEU A 31 2.60 -3.02 -16.12
N GLU A 32 1.29 -2.90 -15.96
CA GLU A 32 0.34 -2.53 -17.00
C GLU A 32 -0.76 -1.65 -16.38
N ASP A 33 -1.47 -0.88 -17.18
CA ASP A 33 -2.65 -0.12 -16.75
C ASP A 33 -3.73 -0.10 -17.84
N LEU A 34 -4.71 0.78 -17.70
CA LEU A 34 -5.86 0.88 -18.62
C LEU A 34 -5.45 1.20 -20.07
N GLU A 35 -4.30 1.84 -20.30
CA GLU A 35 -3.78 2.16 -21.63
C GLU A 35 -3.24 0.91 -22.37
N ARG A 36 -3.15 -0.24 -21.68
CA ARG A 36 -2.67 -1.52 -22.21
C ARG A 36 -1.28 -1.42 -22.87
N GLN A 37 -0.43 -0.54 -22.30
CA GLN A 37 0.96 -0.34 -22.71
C GLN A 37 1.88 -0.91 -21.61
N PRO A 38 2.28 -2.19 -21.65
CA PRO A 38 3.04 -2.81 -20.59
C PRO A 38 4.41 -2.18 -20.42
N ILE A 39 4.85 -2.00 -19.18
CA ILE A 39 6.20 -1.55 -18.83
C ILE A 39 7.01 -2.73 -18.29
N THR A 40 8.19 -2.96 -18.87
CA THR A 40 9.15 -3.95 -18.35
C THR A 40 9.90 -3.41 -17.13
N PHE A 41 10.52 -4.31 -16.35
CA PHE A 41 11.40 -3.89 -15.24
C PHE A 41 12.48 -2.89 -15.67
N GLY A 42 13.10 -3.12 -16.84
CA GLY A 42 14.09 -2.21 -17.38
C GLY A 42 13.54 -0.82 -17.67
N ARG A 43 12.33 -0.74 -18.26
CA ARG A 43 11.65 0.53 -18.54
C ARG A 43 11.15 1.21 -17.27
N LEU A 44 10.68 0.46 -16.28
CA LEU A 44 10.28 1.00 -14.97
C LEU A 44 11.47 1.67 -14.28
N VAL A 45 12.62 0.99 -14.21
CA VAL A 45 13.85 1.55 -13.63
C VAL A 45 14.31 2.78 -14.40
N LEU A 46 14.34 2.72 -15.75
CA LEU A 46 14.72 3.86 -16.59
C LEU A 46 13.80 5.06 -16.36
N GLY A 47 12.49 4.86 -16.44
CA GLY A 47 11.50 5.93 -16.23
C GLY A 47 11.60 6.55 -14.84
N SER A 48 11.80 5.71 -13.81
CA SER A 48 12.00 6.17 -12.43
C SER A 48 13.26 7.01 -12.27
N LEU A 49 14.37 6.63 -12.91
CA LEU A 49 15.61 7.42 -12.84
C LEU A 49 15.52 8.74 -13.59
N VAL A 50 14.90 8.74 -14.79
CA VAL A 50 14.71 9.97 -15.59
C VAL A 50 13.80 10.95 -14.84
N LEU A 51 12.61 10.50 -14.44
CA LEU A 51 11.66 11.34 -13.71
C LEU A 51 12.21 11.76 -12.35
N GLY A 52 12.75 10.81 -11.59
CA GLY A 52 13.28 11.05 -10.26
C GLY A 52 14.42 12.05 -10.24
N ARG A 53 15.33 12.01 -11.22
CA ARG A 53 16.40 13.00 -11.35
C ARG A 53 15.86 14.40 -11.62
N LYS A 54 14.84 14.52 -12.47
CA LYS A 54 14.20 15.81 -12.75
C LYS A 54 13.50 16.36 -11.50
N LEU A 55 12.73 15.52 -10.80
CA LEU A 55 12.09 15.89 -9.55
C LEU A 55 13.12 16.22 -8.46
N ALA A 56 14.23 15.50 -8.39
CA ALA A 56 15.31 15.78 -7.45
C ALA A 56 15.96 17.15 -7.66
N GLY A 57 16.04 17.66 -8.90
CA GLY A 57 16.46 19.02 -9.20
C GLY A 57 15.45 20.10 -8.81
N LEU A 58 14.20 19.72 -8.51
CA LEU A 58 13.11 20.61 -8.16
C LEU A 58 12.71 20.52 -6.68
N THR A 59 13.30 19.60 -5.92
CA THR A 59 12.96 19.28 -4.53
C THR A 59 14.22 19.12 -3.69
N ARG A 60 14.10 19.32 -2.37
CA ARG A 60 15.23 19.14 -1.44
C ARG A 60 15.45 17.66 -1.12
N GLU A 61 16.65 17.31 -0.67
CA GLU A 61 16.92 15.97 -0.12
C GLU A 61 16.03 15.72 1.10
N ARG A 62 15.53 14.48 1.19
CA ARG A 62 14.63 14.01 2.27
C ARG A 62 13.29 14.76 2.32
N GLU A 63 12.97 15.59 1.34
CA GLU A 63 11.69 16.30 1.28
C GLU A 63 10.52 15.31 1.14
N SER A 64 9.46 15.56 1.93
CA SER A 64 8.17 14.92 1.75
C SER A 64 7.47 15.58 0.55
N VAL A 65 7.31 14.83 -0.53
CA VAL A 65 6.68 15.31 -1.77
C VAL A 65 5.27 14.75 -1.86
N GLY A 66 4.27 15.63 -1.89
CA GLY A 66 2.88 15.23 -2.10
C GLY A 66 2.70 14.58 -3.46
N VAL A 67 2.05 13.43 -3.50
CA VAL A 67 1.71 12.72 -4.75
C VAL A 67 0.20 12.63 -4.86
N LEU A 68 -0.35 13.36 -5.82
CA LEU A 68 -1.79 13.44 -6.11
C LEU A 68 -2.02 12.89 -7.53
N LEU A 69 -1.99 11.57 -7.67
CA LEU A 69 -2.07 10.88 -8.95
C LEU A 69 -3.07 9.71 -8.88
N PRO A 70 -3.67 9.33 -10.02
CA PRO A 70 -4.52 8.16 -10.10
C PRO A 70 -3.69 6.87 -10.08
N ASN A 71 -4.35 5.74 -9.83
CA ASN A 71 -3.72 4.42 -9.81
C ASN A 71 -3.42 3.91 -11.24
N VAL A 72 -2.39 4.48 -11.86
CA VAL A 72 -1.84 4.13 -13.18
C VAL A 72 -0.32 4.03 -13.12
N GLN A 73 0.32 3.63 -14.19
CA GLN A 73 1.79 3.45 -14.24
C GLN A 73 2.57 4.68 -13.75
N ALA A 74 2.09 5.89 -14.03
CA ALA A 74 2.75 7.14 -13.62
C ALA A 74 2.98 7.25 -12.12
N ILE A 75 2.04 6.75 -11.29
CA ILE A 75 2.21 6.80 -9.83
C ILE A 75 3.32 5.86 -9.35
N ALA A 76 3.48 4.68 -9.97
CA ALA A 76 4.55 3.74 -9.65
C ALA A 76 5.92 4.30 -10.07
N VAL A 77 6.02 4.88 -11.27
CA VAL A 77 7.24 5.55 -11.76
C VAL A 77 7.61 6.72 -10.84
N THR A 78 6.63 7.49 -10.36
CA THR A 78 6.84 8.60 -9.42
C THR A 78 7.31 8.10 -8.05
N LEU A 79 6.67 7.06 -7.50
CA LEU A 79 7.07 6.40 -6.25
C LEU A 79 8.55 5.99 -6.29
N PHE A 80 8.90 5.16 -7.26
CA PHE A 80 10.27 4.65 -7.37
C PHE A 80 11.26 5.74 -7.76
N GLY A 81 10.83 6.74 -8.55
CA GLY A 81 11.66 7.88 -8.92
C GLY A 81 12.03 8.77 -7.74
N LEU A 82 11.08 9.14 -6.90
CA LEU A 82 11.32 9.90 -5.67
C LEU A 82 12.24 9.11 -4.71
N ASN A 83 11.94 7.82 -4.51
CA ASN A 83 12.77 6.94 -3.66
C ASN A 83 14.18 6.74 -4.21
N ALA A 84 14.37 6.68 -5.53
CA ALA A 84 15.70 6.52 -6.13
C ALA A 84 16.68 7.63 -5.72
N PHE A 85 16.15 8.85 -5.49
CA PHE A 85 16.93 10.06 -5.16
C PHE A 85 16.68 10.59 -3.75
N GLY A 86 16.14 9.78 -2.84
CA GLY A 86 16.01 10.11 -1.43
C GLY A 86 14.94 11.17 -1.12
N ARG A 87 13.87 11.23 -1.90
CA ARG A 87 12.64 11.97 -1.58
C ARG A 87 11.59 11.03 -1.06
N VAL A 88 10.70 11.52 -0.20
CA VAL A 88 9.66 10.71 0.44
C VAL A 88 8.31 11.02 -0.19
N PRO A 89 7.75 10.15 -1.04
CA PRO A 89 6.40 10.34 -1.55
C PRO A 89 5.38 10.28 -0.41
N ALA A 90 4.57 11.34 -0.30
CA ALA A 90 3.43 11.44 0.60
C ALA A 90 2.16 11.33 -0.23
N PHE A 91 1.50 10.18 -0.19
CA PHE A 91 0.33 9.92 -1.03
C PHE A 91 -0.91 10.60 -0.49
N LEU A 92 -1.48 11.49 -1.29
CA LEU A 92 -2.64 12.30 -0.94
C LEU A 92 -3.93 11.63 -1.42
N ASN A 93 -4.83 11.33 -0.48
CA ASN A 93 -6.14 10.76 -0.78
C ASN A 93 -7.09 11.85 -1.27
N PHE A 94 -7.23 12.03 -2.57
CA PHE A 94 -8.08 13.05 -3.19
C PHE A 94 -9.59 12.93 -2.87
N THR A 95 -10.01 11.83 -2.25
CA THR A 95 -11.41 11.66 -1.82
C THR A 95 -11.66 12.13 -0.38
N ALA A 96 -10.61 12.50 0.36
CA ALA A 96 -10.71 12.87 1.77
C ALA A 96 -11.25 14.30 2.02
N GLY A 97 -11.38 15.12 0.97
CA GLY A 97 -11.81 16.50 1.02
C GLY A 97 -10.68 17.50 1.34
N ILE A 98 -10.86 18.76 0.92
CA ILE A 98 -9.85 19.82 0.94
C ILE A 98 -9.27 20.03 2.35
N LYS A 99 -10.14 20.12 3.37
CA LYS A 99 -9.72 20.36 4.76
C LYS A 99 -8.73 19.31 5.26
N ASN A 100 -9.05 18.03 5.04
CA ASN A 100 -8.21 16.92 5.48
C ASN A 100 -6.88 16.86 4.71
N LEU A 101 -6.90 17.20 3.42
CA LEU A 101 -5.69 17.24 2.61
C LEU A 101 -4.78 18.40 2.96
N LYS A 102 -5.32 19.60 3.24
CA LYS A 102 -4.52 20.72 3.76
C LYS A 102 -3.84 20.34 5.08
N ALA A 103 -4.60 19.73 6.01
CA ALA A 103 -4.05 19.25 7.28
C ALA A 103 -2.98 18.16 7.11
N ALA A 104 -3.17 17.23 6.18
CA ALA A 104 -2.18 16.22 5.84
C ALA A 104 -0.88 16.85 5.30
N CYS A 105 -1.01 17.85 4.42
CA CYS A 105 0.14 18.58 3.90
C CYS A 105 0.88 19.36 5.00
N GLU A 106 0.17 19.96 5.94
CA GLU A 106 0.75 20.69 7.07
C GLU A 106 1.53 19.77 8.00
N VAL A 107 0.90 18.66 8.44
CA VAL A 107 1.55 17.69 9.34
C VAL A 107 2.80 17.07 8.71
N ALA A 108 2.78 16.82 7.40
CA ALA A 108 3.91 16.23 6.68
C ALA A 108 4.92 17.26 6.15
N GLY A 109 4.71 18.56 6.35
CA GLY A 109 5.57 19.62 5.85
C GLY A 109 5.71 19.64 4.33
N ILE A 110 4.63 19.29 3.61
CA ILE A 110 4.65 19.20 2.15
C ILE A 110 4.68 20.59 1.54
N GLY A 111 5.81 20.95 0.89
CA GLY A 111 5.96 22.17 0.13
C GLY A 111 5.80 22.01 -1.38
N THR A 112 5.88 20.78 -1.87
CA THR A 112 5.78 20.45 -3.30
C THR A 112 4.80 19.30 -3.50
N ILE A 113 3.89 19.44 -4.49
CA ILE A 113 2.90 18.41 -4.85
C ILE A 113 3.09 18.07 -6.35
N VAL A 114 3.21 16.79 -6.66
CA VAL A 114 3.25 16.27 -8.02
C VAL A 114 1.86 15.79 -8.41
N THR A 115 1.34 16.26 -9.55
CA THR A 115 0.05 15.84 -10.10
C THR A 115 0.08 15.85 -11.64
N SER A 116 -1.05 15.58 -12.27
CA SER A 116 -1.24 15.53 -13.73
C SER A 116 -2.46 16.35 -14.13
N ARG A 117 -2.36 17.17 -15.17
CA ARG A 117 -3.50 17.95 -15.71
C ARG A 117 -4.63 17.04 -16.15
N ARG A 118 -4.28 16.00 -16.90
CA ARG A 118 -5.27 14.99 -17.35
C ARG A 118 -6.04 14.38 -16.18
N PHE A 119 -5.37 14.09 -15.08
CA PHE A 119 -6.02 13.55 -13.89
C PHE A 119 -6.94 14.56 -13.21
N VAL A 120 -6.47 15.79 -13.04
CA VAL A 120 -7.25 16.87 -12.42
C VAL A 120 -8.51 17.16 -13.22
N GLU A 121 -8.40 17.29 -14.54
CA GLU A 121 -9.51 17.52 -15.45
C GLU A 121 -10.53 16.36 -15.43
N GLN A 122 -10.06 15.11 -15.58
CA GLN A 122 -10.93 13.92 -15.55
C GLN A 122 -11.60 13.71 -14.19
N GLY A 123 -10.91 14.02 -13.11
CA GLY A 123 -11.41 13.89 -11.74
C GLY A 123 -12.20 15.10 -11.26
N LYS A 124 -12.27 16.19 -12.04
CA LYS A 124 -12.87 17.49 -11.64
C LYS A 124 -12.29 17.96 -10.31
N LEU A 125 -10.97 17.98 -10.20
CA LEU A 125 -10.21 18.27 -8.98
C LEU A 125 -9.59 19.69 -9.01
N ASP A 126 -10.06 20.58 -9.88
CA ASP A 126 -9.50 21.91 -10.06
C ASP A 126 -9.52 22.70 -8.74
N ASP A 127 -10.68 22.80 -8.08
CA ASP A 127 -10.83 23.49 -6.79
C ASP A 127 -9.91 22.89 -5.71
N LEU A 128 -9.73 21.56 -5.73
CA LEU A 128 -8.85 20.86 -4.80
C LEU A 128 -7.40 21.25 -5.02
N VAL A 129 -6.94 21.24 -6.28
CA VAL A 129 -5.55 21.55 -6.63
C VAL A 129 -5.25 23.05 -6.41
N GLU A 130 -6.19 23.95 -6.71
CA GLU A 130 -6.10 25.36 -6.40
C GLU A 130 -5.92 25.58 -4.90
N ALA A 131 -6.80 24.98 -4.09
CA ALA A 131 -6.74 25.07 -2.63
C ALA A 131 -5.45 24.50 -2.03
N LEU A 132 -4.91 23.40 -2.60
CA LEU A 132 -3.64 22.81 -2.18
C LEU A 132 -2.44 23.64 -2.65
N GLY A 133 -2.56 24.38 -3.77
CA GLY A 133 -1.55 25.24 -4.33
C GLY A 133 -1.29 26.52 -3.52
N GLU A 134 -2.20 26.89 -2.61
CA GLU A 134 -1.98 28.01 -1.69
C GLU A 134 -0.75 27.75 -0.80
N GLY A 135 0.33 28.50 -1.06
CA GLY A 135 1.61 28.36 -0.35
C GLY A 135 2.43 27.12 -0.66
N ARG A 136 2.05 26.33 -1.68
CA ARG A 136 2.77 25.13 -2.12
C ARG A 136 2.99 25.14 -3.63
N ARG A 137 4.06 24.49 -4.07
CA ARG A 137 4.36 24.38 -5.49
C ARG A 137 3.68 23.15 -6.09
N ILE A 138 2.88 23.35 -7.12
CA ILE A 138 2.31 22.27 -7.92
C ILE A 138 3.25 21.95 -9.09
N LEU A 139 3.69 20.71 -9.19
CA LEU A 139 4.49 20.20 -10.31
C LEU A 139 3.60 19.32 -11.19
N TRP A 140 3.37 19.77 -12.40
CA TRP A 140 2.61 19.03 -13.40
C TRP A 140 3.54 18.03 -14.11
N LEU A 141 3.18 16.75 -14.13
CA LEU A 141 3.98 15.72 -14.81
C LEU A 141 4.14 16.01 -16.30
N GLU A 142 3.16 16.63 -16.93
CA GLU A 142 3.20 17.03 -18.33
C GLU A 142 4.32 18.06 -18.56
N ASP A 143 4.47 19.06 -17.68
CA ASP A 143 5.52 20.07 -17.77
C ASP A 143 6.90 19.48 -17.49
N VAL A 144 6.98 18.61 -16.45
CA VAL A 144 8.21 17.87 -16.15
C VAL A 144 8.65 17.06 -17.35
N ARG A 145 7.69 16.38 -18.02
CA ARG A 145 7.97 15.59 -19.24
C ARG A 145 8.35 16.45 -20.43
N ALA A 146 7.65 17.57 -20.66
CA ALA A 146 7.97 18.51 -21.74
C ALA A 146 9.35 19.16 -21.57
N GLY A 147 9.77 19.37 -20.33
CA GLY A 147 11.10 19.90 -19.98
C GLY A 147 12.23 18.86 -20.03
N LEU A 148 11.99 17.62 -20.48
CA LEU A 148 13.03 16.62 -20.68
C LEU A 148 13.77 16.84 -22.01
N THR A 149 15.04 17.18 -21.91
CA THR A 149 15.93 17.32 -23.07
C THR A 149 16.43 15.97 -23.59
N SER A 150 17.02 15.96 -24.80
CA SER A 150 17.69 14.76 -25.32
C SER A 150 18.85 14.32 -24.41
N LEU A 151 19.52 15.27 -23.76
CA LEU A 151 20.60 14.99 -22.81
C LEU A 151 20.05 14.30 -21.54
N ASP A 152 18.89 14.72 -21.02
CA ASP A 152 18.23 14.06 -19.88
C ASP A 152 17.89 12.60 -20.20
N LYS A 153 17.40 12.34 -21.44
CA LYS A 153 17.09 10.98 -21.90
C LYS A 153 18.35 10.12 -22.03
N LEU A 154 19.41 10.66 -22.65
CA LEU A 154 20.70 9.96 -22.78
C LEU A 154 21.30 9.67 -21.40
N ARG A 155 21.32 10.66 -20.51
CA ARG A 155 21.77 10.49 -19.13
C ARG A 155 20.95 9.42 -18.39
N GLY A 156 19.63 9.40 -18.57
CA GLY A 156 18.77 8.37 -18.01
C GLY A 156 19.13 6.95 -18.47
N LEU A 157 19.52 6.77 -19.73
CA LEU A 157 20.01 5.49 -20.24
C LEU A 157 21.31 5.07 -19.51
N VAL A 158 22.28 5.97 -19.40
CA VAL A 158 23.54 5.73 -18.66
C VAL A 158 23.23 5.43 -17.18
N ASP A 159 22.38 6.24 -16.55
CA ASP A 159 21.95 6.04 -15.16
C ASP A 159 21.29 4.66 -14.97
N SER A 160 20.50 4.18 -15.92
CA SER A 160 19.85 2.87 -15.86
C SER A 160 20.87 1.71 -15.91
N TRP A 161 21.98 1.88 -16.59
CA TRP A 161 23.08 0.91 -16.59
C TRP A 161 23.81 0.91 -15.24
N MET A 162 23.98 2.10 -14.65
CA MET A 162 24.68 2.32 -13.38
C MET A 162 23.71 2.52 -12.21
N ALA A 163 22.47 1.99 -12.32
CA ALA A 163 21.36 2.31 -11.40
C ALA A 163 21.71 2.14 -9.92
N ARG A 164 22.43 1.06 -9.58
CA ARG A 164 22.88 0.83 -8.19
C ARG A 164 23.83 1.92 -7.70
N ARG A 165 24.77 2.36 -8.54
CA ARG A 165 25.72 3.42 -8.19
C ARG A 165 25.02 4.78 -8.08
N VAL A 166 24.10 5.08 -8.98
CA VAL A 166 23.27 6.30 -8.96
C VAL A 166 22.45 6.35 -7.67
N HIS A 167 21.78 5.24 -7.34
CA HIS A 167 20.98 5.15 -6.12
C HIS A 167 21.82 5.22 -4.84
N ALA A 168 22.99 4.59 -4.82
CA ALA A 168 23.91 4.67 -3.68
C ALA A 168 24.34 6.11 -3.35
N GLY A 169 24.35 7.02 -4.35
CA GLY A 169 24.58 8.44 -4.17
C GLY A 169 23.57 9.15 -3.28
N ALA A 170 22.36 8.61 -3.14
CA ALA A 170 21.33 9.15 -2.23
C ALA A 170 21.59 8.79 -0.75
N LYS A 171 22.55 7.91 -0.46
CA LYS A 171 22.98 7.48 0.90
C LYS A 171 21.82 7.09 1.81
N LEU A 172 20.81 6.42 1.24
CA LEU A 172 19.64 5.95 1.96
C LEU A 172 19.96 4.71 2.80
N GLN A 173 19.34 4.64 3.97
CA GLN A 173 19.36 3.48 4.85
C GLN A 173 18.02 2.72 4.79
N PRO A 174 18.01 1.42 5.11
CA PRO A 174 16.76 0.64 5.16
C PRO A 174 15.69 1.24 6.07
N ASP A 175 16.10 1.87 7.17
CA ASP A 175 15.20 2.46 8.16
C ASP A 175 14.81 3.92 7.84
N ASP A 176 15.31 4.50 6.74
CA ASP A 176 14.88 5.82 6.31
C ASP A 176 13.42 5.79 5.84
N PRO A 177 12.65 6.87 6.06
CA PRO A 177 11.30 7.02 5.53
C PRO A 177 11.28 6.81 4.01
N ALA A 178 10.37 5.96 3.54
CA ALA A 178 10.17 5.67 2.12
C ALA A 178 8.85 6.17 1.59
N VAL A 179 7.80 6.14 2.43
CA VAL A 179 6.43 6.56 2.07
C VAL A 179 5.74 7.17 3.29
N LEU A 180 4.93 8.19 3.05
CA LEU A 180 3.94 8.69 3.99
C LEU A 180 2.54 8.35 3.49
N LEU A 181 1.74 7.73 4.36
CA LEU A 181 0.31 7.50 4.16
C LEU A 181 -0.49 8.20 5.26
N PHE A 182 -1.71 8.59 4.95
CA PHE A 182 -2.56 9.30 5.90
C PHE A 182 -3.78 8.45 6.26
N THR A 183 -4.04 8.29 7.55
CA THR A 183 -5.22 7.61 8.09
C THR A 183 -6.11 8.60 8.81
N SER A 184 -7.41 8.30 8.92
CA SER A 184 -8.35 9.12 9.70
C SER A 184 -7.98 9.03 11.18
N GLY A 185 -7.63 10.16 11.79
CA GLY A 185 -7.41 10.25 13.23
C GLY A 185 -8.71 10.20 14.02
N SER A 186 -8.62 9.80 15.29
CA SER A 186 -9.78 9.72 16.20
C SER A 186 -10.45 11.09 16.50
N GLU A 187 -9.73 12.18 16.25
CA GLU A 187 -10.16 13.56 16.51
C GLU A 187 -10.41 14.35 15.22
N GLY A 188 -10.56 13.66 14.07
CA GLY A 188 -10.84 14.27 12.78
C GLY A 188 -9.61 14.84 12.05
N MET A 189 -8.42 14.87 12.69
CA MET A 189 -7.18 15.25 12.02
C MET A 189 -6.48 14.01 11.44
N PRO A 190 -5.95 14.07 10.20
CA PRO A 190 -5.26 12.94 9.61
C PRO A 190 -3.95 12.64 10.36
N LYS A 191 -3.69 11.35 10.61
CA LYS A 191 -2.42 10.88 11.14
C LYS A 191 -1.49 10.49 9.99
N GLY A 192 -0.30 11.08 9.94
CA GLY A 192 0.73 10.70 8.98
C GLY A 192 1.48 9.46 9.45
N VAL A 193 1.29 8.33 8.78
CA VAL A 193 1.99 7.07 9.04
C VAL A 193 3.30 7.07 8.24
N VAL A 194 4.42 6.93 8.93
CA VAL A 194 5.76 6.90 8.32
C VAL A 194 6.19 5.46 8.14
N LEU A 195 6.26 5.02 6.88
CA LEU A 195 6.74 3.69 6.51
C LEU A 195 8.18 3.77 6.00
N SER A 196 9.09 2.99 6.60
CA SER A 196 10.46 2.91 6.15
C SER A 196 10.60 2.04 4.90
N ASN A 197 11.76 2.14 4.24
CA ASN A 197 12.09 1.25 3.14
C ASN A 197 11.99 -0.22 3.57
N ALA A 198 12.59 -0.56 4.72
CA ALA A 198 12.58 -1.93 5.24
C ALA A 198 11.16 -2.42 5.58
N ASN A 199 10.28 -1.55 6.11
CA ASN A 199 8.91 -1.95 6.43
C ASN A 199 8.14 -2.43 5.18
N LEU A 200 8.20 -1.65 4.10
CA LEU A 200 7.51 -1.95 2.84
C LEU A 200 8.08 -3.21 2.16
N VAL A 201 9.41 -3.31 2.10
CA VAL A 201 10.10 -4.47 1.52
C VAL A 201 9.81 -5.73 2.33
N ALA A 202 9.85 -5.62 3.67
CA ALA A 202 9.55 -6.74 4.56
C ALA A 202 8.14 -7.26 4.30
N ASN A 203 7.13 -6.40 4.28
CA ASN A 203 5.76 -6.84 4.12
C ASN A 203 5.51 -7.51 2.77
N ALA A 204 6.06 -6.95 1.67
CA ALA A 204 5.98 -7.56 0.35
C ALA A 204 6.62 -8.97 0.31
N TYR A 205 7.74 -9.16 1.00
CA TYR A 205 8.42 -10.47 1.07
C TYR A 205 7.77 -11.43 2.05
N GLN A 206 7.21 -10.94 3.17
CA GLN A 206 6.43 -11.73 4.12
C GLN A 206 5.21 -12.37 3.45
N VAL A 207 4.47 -11.59 2.63
CA VAL A 207 3.32 -12.10 1.86
C VAL A 207 3.76 -13.23 0.92
N LYS A 208 4.86 -13.04 0.16
CA LYS A 208 5.39 -14.11 -0.72
C LYS A 208 5.88 -15.31 0.07
N ALA A 209 6.52 -15.10 1.22
CA ALA A 209 7.03 -16.19 2.06
C ALA A 209 5.89 -17.02 2.66
N LEU A 210 4.79 -16.37 3.10
CA LEU A 210 3.59 -17.08 3.56
C LEU A 210 2.93 -17.86 2.41
N ALA A 211 2.77 -17.21 1.26
CA ALA A 211 2.08 -17.78 0.11
C ALA A 211 2.89 -18.89 -0.59
N GLY A 212 4.22 -18.90 -0.47
CA GLY A 212 5.06 -19.92 -1.10
C GLY A 212 4.76 -20.09 -2.59
N ASP A 213 4.44 -21.32 -2.98
CA ASP A 213 4.11 -21.69 -4.37
C ASP A 213 2.67 -21.33 -4.80
N VAL A 214 1.83 -20.87 -3.87
CA VAL A 214 0.49 -20.35 -4.20
C VAL A 214 0.61 -19.12 -5.10
N LEU A 215 1.58 -18.23 -4.82
CA LEU A 215 1.95 -17.12 -5.68
C LEU A 215 3.05 -17.55 -6.64
N LYS A 216 2.75 -17.57 -7.93
CA LYS A 216 3.66 -17.98 -9.00
C LYS A 216 4.35 -16.75 -9.64
N ASP A 217 5.54 -16.96 -10.20
CA ASP A 217 6.31 -15.87 -10.81
C ASP A 217 5.63 -15.26 -12.07
N ASP A 218 4.70 -15.99 -12.71
CA ASP A 218 3.91 -15.56 -13.85
C ASP A 218 2.54 -15.00 -13.48
N ASP A 219 2.22 -14.90 -12.20
CA ASP A 219 0.96 -14.31 -11.75
C ASP A 219 0.81 -12.86 -12.19
N VAL A 220 -0.44 -12.51 -12.47
CA VAL A 220 -0.87 -11.18 -12.86
C VAL A 220 -1.83 -10.65 -11.79
N PHE A 221 -1.37 -9.68 -11.03
CA PHE A 221 -2.16 -9.00 -10.01
C PHE A 221 -3.03 -7.91 -10.63
N PHE A 222 -4.33 -8.02 -10.51
CA PHE A 222 -5.23 -6.92 -10.84
C PHE A 222 -5.47 -6.06 -9.59
N ASN A 223 -4.98 -4.82 -9.63
CA ASN A 223 -5.02 -3.90 -8.50
C ASN A 223 -5.87 -2.66 -8.81
N PRO A 224 -7.19 -2.69 -8.53
CA PRO A 224 -8.06 -1.52 -8.66
C PRO A 224 -8.01 -0.61 -7.43
N LEU A 225 -7.31 -1.05 -6.35
CA LEU A 225 -7.27 -0.31 -5.09
C LEU A 225 -6.26 0.84 -5.17
N PRO A 226 -6.63 2.03 -4.67
CA PRO A 226 -5.74 3.19 -4.73
C PRO A 226 -4.44 2.98 -3.95
N ILE A 227 -3.32 3.46 -4.52
CA ILE A 227 -1.98 3.36 -3.90
C ILE A 227 -1.84 4.31 -2.68
N PHE A 228 -2.69 5.30 -2.53
CA PHE A 228 -2.73 6.10 -1.29
C PHE A 228 -3.31 5.33 -0.08
N HIS A 229 -3.76 4.09 -0.29
CA HIS A 229 -4.04 3.11 0.75
C HIS A 229 -2.97 2.03 0.74
N SER A 230 -2.49 1.64 1.93
CA SER A 230 -1.44 0.64 2.08
C SER A 230 -1.77 -0.71 1.45
N PHE A 231 -3.05 -1.10 1.38
CA PHE A 231 -3.49 -2.34 0.73
C PHE A 231 -3.20 -2.29 -0.79
N GLY A 232 -3.58 -1.23 -1.50
CA GLY A 232 -3.25 -1.04 -2.91
C GLY A 232 -1.74 -0.87 -3.14
N LEU A 233 -1.06 -0.13 -2.25
CA LEU A 233 0.37 0.13 -2.37
C LEU A 233 1.20 -1.15 -2.19
N THR A 234 1.11 -1.78 -1.03
CA THR A 234 2.02 -2.90 -0.72
C THR A 234 1.49 -4.22 -1.24
N ALA A 235 0.26 -4.62 -0.89
CA ALA A 235 -0.24 -5.91 -1.32
C ALA A 235 -0.52 -5.95 -2.83
N GLY A 236 -0.98 -4.83 -3.43
CA GLY A 236 -1.32 -4.75 -4.85
C GLY A 236 -0.14 -4.45 -5.77
N LEU A 237 0.70 -3.47 -5.43
CA LEU A 237 1.81 -3.04 -6.28
C LEU A 237 3.14 -3.67 -5.85
N LEU A 238 3.57 -3.44 -4.60
CA LEU A 238 4.93 -3.82 -4.19
C LEU A 238 5.10 -5.33 -4.09
N THR A 239 4.10 -6.06 -3.58
CA THR A 239 4.16 -7.53 -3.51
C THR A 239 4.33 -8.15 -4.89
N ALA A 240 3.57 -7.68 -5.88
CA ALA A 240 3.72 -8.16 -7.25
C ALA A 240 5.10 -7.81 -7.83
N VAL A 241 5.44 -6.51 -7.85
CA VAL A 241 6.65 -6.03 -8.53
C VAL A 241 7.93 -6.53 -7.86
N LEU A 242 8.04 -6.49 -6.52
CA LEU A 242 9.28 -6.90 -5.84
C LEU A 242 9.51 -8.42 -5.87
N ASN A 243 8.45 -9.21 -6.14
CA ASN A 243 8.54 -10.65 -6.30
C ASN A 243 8.44 -11.11 -7.77
N GLY A 244 8.62 -10.20 -8.72
CA GLY A 244 8.74 -10.53 -10.14
C GLY A 244 7.44 -10.77 -10.88
N MET A 245 6.30 -10.56 -10.26
CA MET A 245 4.97 -10.69 -10.87
C MET A 245 4.56 -9.37 -11.53
N LYS A 246 3.58 -9.44 -12.43
CA LYS A 246 3.00 -8.25 -13.07
C LYS A 246 1.89 -7.66 -12.21
N SER A 247 1.90 -6.32 -12.01
CA SER A 247 0.77 -5.60 -11.43
C SER A 247 0.04 -4.81 -12.51
N VAL A 248 -1.28 -5.00 -12.63
CA VAL A 248 -2.17 -4.22 -13.48
C VAL A 248 -2.87 -3.19 -12.61
N LEU A 249 -2.54 -1.92 -12.80
CA LEU A 249 -3.08 -0.81 -12.04
C LEU A 249 -4.35 -0.27 -12.73
N TYR A 250 -5.36 0.03 -11.92
CA TYR A 250 -6.60 0.59 -12.44
C TYR A 250 -7.08 1.78 -11.58
N PRO A 251 -7.48 2.92 -12.19
CA PRO A 251 -7.64 4.18 -11.48
C PRO A 251 -8.80 4.24 -10.48
N SER A 252 -9.84 3.41 -10.63
CA SER A 252 -11.01 3.47 -9.76
C SER A 252 -11.66 2.11 -9.54
N PRO A 253 -11.86 1.66 -8.30
CA PRO A 253 -12.55 0.40 -8.01
C PRO A 253 -14.05 0.44 -8.31
N LEU A 254 -14.61 1.61 -8.60
CA LEU A 254 -16.06 1.81 -8.81
C LEU A 254 -16.54 1.47 -10.22
N HIS A 255 -15.65 1.17 -11.14
CA HIS A 255 -15.99 0.88 -12.52
C HIS A 255 -16.40 -0.60 -12.71
N TYR A 256 -17.50 -1.00 -12.07
CA TYR A 256 -17.96 -2.39 -11.95
C TYR A 256 -18.08 -3.13 -13.29
N ARG A 257 -18.50 -2.45 -14.36
CA ARG A 257 -18.68 -3.07 -15.69
C ARG A 257 -17.39 -3.19 -16.50
N GLN A 258 -16.43 -2.30 -16.27
CA GLN A 258 -15.17 -2.30 -17.03
C GLN A 258 -14.13 -3.24 -16.40
N ILE A 259 -14.09 -3.34 -15.08
CA ILE A 259 -13.10 -4.13 -14.37
C ILE A 259 -13.13 -5.62 -14.76
N PRO A 260 -14.27 -6.34 -14.82
CA PRO A 260 -14.26 -7.74 -15.24
C PRO A 260 -13.68 -7.93 -16.65
N LYS A 261 -14.04 -7.07 -17.60
CA LYS A 261 -13.50 -7.11 -18.97
C LYS A 261 -12.00 -6.90 -19.04
N LEU A 262 -11.47 -6.01 -18.19
CA LEU A 262 -10.03 -5.80 -18.10
C LEU A 262 -9.32 -6.97 -17.41
N VAL A 263 -9.94 -7.59 -16.41
CA VAL A 263 -9.45 -8.83 -15.78
C VAL A 263 -9.28 -9.90 -16.83
N ALA A 264 -10.31 -10.15 -17.66
CA ALA A 264 -10.22 -11.07 -18.81
C ALA A 264 -9.12 -10.65 -19.78
N GLY A 265 -9.15 -9.39 -20.23
CA GLY A 265 -8.20 -8.87 -21.24
C GLY A 265 -6.74 -8.89 -20.76
N THR A 266 -6.46 -8.75 -19.48
CA THR A 266 -5.10 -8.83 -18.90
C THR A 266 -4.72 -10.24 -18.47
N ARG A 267 -5.71 -11.19 -18.49
CA ARG A 267 -5.59 -12.54 -17.96
C ARG A 267 -5.10 -12.53 -16.50
N ALA A 268 -5.69 -11.64 -15.69
CA ALA A 268 -5.32 -11.50 -14.29
C ALA A 268 -5.62 -12.81 -13.54
N THR A 269 -4.67 -13.25 -12.72
CA THR A 269 -4.75 -14.51 -11.97
C THR A 269 -5.01 -14.30 -10.48
N VAL A 270 -4.65 -13.12 -9.97
CA VAL A 270 -4.88 -12.69 -8.59
C VAL A 270 -5.54 -11.33 -8.60
N MET A 271 -6.57 -11.14 -7.80
CA MET A 271 -7.26 -9.86 -7.70
C MET A 271 -7.31 -9.38 -6.24
N LEU A 272 -7.20 -8.06 -6.03
CA LEU A 272 -7.38 -7.44 -4.73
C LEU A 272 -8.67 -6.62 -4.72
N ALA A 273 -9.50 -6.79 -3.69
CA ALA A 273 -10.68 -5.96 -3.54
C ALA A 273 -11.22 -5.98 -2.10
N THR A 274 -12.23 -5.14 -1.83
CA THR A 274 -13.09 -5.26 -0.63
C THR A 274 -14.36 -6.04 -0.96
N ASP A 275 -15.10 -6.51 0.06
CA ASP A 275 -16.37 -7.24 -0.13
C ASP A 275 -17.34 -6.48 -1.05
N THR A 276 -17.51 -5.18 -0.79
CA THR A 276 -18.41 -4.32 -1.56
C THR A 276 -18.07 -4.29 -3.05
N PHE A 277 -16.79 -4.18 -3.40
CA PHE A 277 -16.35 -4.17 -4.79
C PHE A 277 -16.51 -5.54 -5.45
N LEU A 278 -16.19 -6.62 -4.71
CA LEU A 278 -16.32 -7.99 -5.21
C LEU A 278 -17.74 -8.31 -5.61
N GLN A 279 -18.73 -7.90 -4.82
CA GLN A 279 -20.15 -8.07 -5.19
C GLN A 279 -20.47 -7.37 -6.51
N GLY A 280 -20.02 -6.12 -6.65
CA GLY A 280 -20.24 -5.34 -7.86
C GLY A 280 -19.62 -5.97 -9.10
N TYR A 281 -18.39 -6.45 -9.00
CA TYR A 281 -17.68 -7.10 -10.13
C TYR A 281 -18.35 -8.41 -10.54
N ALA A 282 -18.65 -9.30 -9.60
CA ALA A 282 -19.27 -10.58 -9.90
C ALA A 282 -20.68 -10.44 -10.52
N ARG A 283 -21.45 -9.42 -10.10
CA ARG A 283 -22.79 -9.13 -10.70
C ARG A 283 -22.69 -8.53 -12.10
N ALA A 284 -21.61 -7.82 -12.40
CA ALA A 284 -21.43 -7.13 -13.68
C ALA A 284 -20.60 -7.94 -14.69
N ALA A 285 -19.96 -9.02 -14.25
CA ALA A 285 -19.12 -9.89 -15.09
C ALA A 285 -19.96 -10.70 -16.09
N GLY A 286 -19.44 -10.83 -17.31
CA GLY A 286 -19.86 -11.86 -18.26
C GLY A 286 -19.37 -13.24 -17.81
N GLU A 287 -19.80 -14.27 -18.54
CA GLU A 287 -19.56 -15.69 -18.21
C GLU A 287 -18.07 -16.00 -18.01
N ASP A 288 -17.20 -15.49 -18.90
CA ASP A 288 -15.76 -15.78 -18.92
C ASP A 288 -14.87 -14.64 -18.38
N ASP A 289 -15.46 -13.51 -18.01
CA ASP A 289 -14.69 -12.31 -17.65
C ASP A 289 -13.75 -12.52 -16.45
N LEU A 290 -14.13 -13.41 -15.53
CA LEU A 290 -13.35 -13.72 -14.32
C LEU A 290 -12.68 -15.10 -14.34
N ALA A 291 -12.80 -15.86 -15.43
CA ALA A 291 -12.32 -17.25 -15.53
C ALA A 291 -10.79 -17.40 -15.31
N SER A 292 -9.99 -16.37 -15.55
CA SER A 292 -8.54 -16.40 -15.30
C SER A 292 -8.17 -16.23 -13.83
N VAL A 293 -9.08 -15.72 -12.97
CA VAL A 293 -8.81 -15.40 -11.59
C VAL A 293 -8.79 -16.68 -10.74
N ARG A 294 -7.62 -17.07 -10.27
CA ARG A 294 -7.44 -18.24 -9.41
C ARG A 294 -7.97 -17.99 -7.99
N PHE A 295 -7.67 -16.85 -7.43
CA PHE A 295 -8.17 -16.42 -6.13
C PHE A 295 -8.17 -14.89 -6.00
N VAL A 296 -8.98 -14.42 -5.06
CA VAL A 296 -9.08 -13.01 -4.67
C VAL A 296 -8.55 -12.84 -3.26
N ILE A 297 -7.74 -11.81 -3.04
CA ILE A 297 -7.34 -11.35 -1.71
C ILE A 297 -8.30 -10.23 -1.29
N ALA A 298 -9.17 -10.55 -0.35
CA ALA A 298 -10.12 -9.60 0.22
C ALA A 298 -9.61 -9.02 1.53
N GLY A 299 -9.74 -7.70 1.71
CA GLY A 299 -9.32 -7.02 2.94
C GLY A 299 -10.16 -5.79 3.22
N ALA A 300 -9.90 -5.16 4.37
CA ALA A 300 -10.58 -3.97 4.89
C ALA A 300 -12.05 -4.18 5.31
N GLU A 301 -12.74 -5.18 4.77
CA GLU A 301 -14.14 -5.54 5.09
C GLU A 301 -14.24 -7.05 5.28
N ARG A 302 -15.18 -7.48 6.12
CA ARG A 302 -15.51 -8.88 6.26
C ARG A 302 -16.23 -9.36 5.00
N VAL A 303 -15.80 -10.49 4.44
CA VAL A 303 -16.44 -11.10 3.27
C VAL A 303 -17.72 -11.80 3.66
N LYS A 304 -18.82 -11.43 2.99
CA LYS A 304 -20.15 -12.01 3.17
C LYS A 304 -20.25 -13.34 2.45
N GLU A 305 -21.09 -14.24 2.98
CA GLU A 305 -21.33 -15.54 2.35
C GLU A 305 -21.96 -15.41 0.94
N GLU A 306 -22.79 -14.40 0.74
CA GLU A 306 -23.35 -14.08 -0.58
C GLU A 306 -22.25 -13.78 -1.61
N THR A 307 -21.26 -12.99 -1.22
CA THR A 307 -20.10 -12.66 -2.07
C THR A 307 -19.33 -13.90 -2.43
N ARG A 308 -19.08 -14.80 -1.45
CA ARG A 308 -18.39 -16.08 -1.70
C ARG A 308 -19.16 -16.93 -2.70
N LYS A 309 -20.48 -17.05 -2.56
CA LYS A 309 -21.34 -17.79 -3.50
C LYS A 309 -21.33 -17.21 -4.91
N LEU A 310 -21.27 -15.87 -5.04
CA LEU A 310 -21.15 -15.24 -6.36
C LEU A 310 -19.84 -15.60 -7.04
N TRP A 311 -18.72 -15.53 -6.34
CA TRP A 311 -17.39 -15.81 -6.89
C TRP A 311 -17.13 -17.30 -7.12
N SER A 312 -17.71 -18.19 -6.30
CA SER A 312 -17.58 -19.64 -6.49
C SER A 312 -18.17 -20.13 -7.83
N ARG A 313 -19.15 -19.41 -8.40
CA ARG A 313 -19.69 -19.70 -9.75
C ARG A 313 -18.64 -19.53 -10.85
N HIS A 314 -17.61 -18.71 -10.60
CA HIS A 314 -16.49 -18.53 -11.52
C HIS A 314 -15.29 -19.41 -11.15
N GLY A 315 -15.44 -20.38 -10.21
CA GLY A 315 -14.36 -21.23 -9.73
C GLY A 315 -13.31 -20.51 -8.88
N THR A 316 -13.59 -19.29 -8.43
CA THR A 316 -12.62 -18.42 -7.74
C THR A 316 -12.79 -18.51 -6.23
N ILE A 317 -11.69 -18.68 -5.51
CA ILE A 317 -11.63 -18.68 -4.05
C ILE A 317 -11.37 -17.26 -3.55
N ILE A 318 -12.12 -16.84 -2.50
CA ILE A 318 -11.84 -15.59 -1.79
C ILE A 318 -11.10 -15.91 -0.50
N VAL A 319 -9.88 -15.40 -0.36
CA VAL A 319 -9.09 -15.45 0.87
C VAL A 319 -9.17 -14.09 1.57
N GLU A 320 -9.35 -14.10 2.88
CA GLU A 320 -9.41 -12.88 3.68
C GLU A 320 -8.03 -12.57 4.24
N GLY A 321 -7.61 -11.29 4.13
CA GLY A 321 -6.42 -10.74 4.74
C GLY A 321 -6.78 -9.66 5.76
N TYR A 322 -5.94 -9.52 6.76
CA TYR A 322 -6.03 -8.52 7.81
C TYR A 322 -4.79 -7.65 7.85
N GLY A 323 -5.00 -6.36 8.08
CA GLY A 323 -3.89 -5.43 8.18
C GLY A 323 -4.31 -4.03 8.62
N ALA A 324 -3.29 -3.22 8.84
CA ALA A 324 -3.40 -1.82 9.19
C ALA A 324 -2.32 -1.03 8.44
N THR A 325 -2.56 0.23 8.10
CA THR A 325 -1.56 1.09 7.45
C THR A 325 -0.24 1.11 8.22
N GLU A 326 -0.34 1.08 9.53
CA GLU A 326 0.76 1.05 10.49
C GLU A 326 1.60 -0.24 10.42
N CYS A 327 1.11 -1.26 9.71
CA CYS A 327 1.79 -2.55 9.52
C CYS A 327 2.16 -2.85 8.06
N SER A 328 2.07 -1.90 7.16
CA SER A 328 2.57 -1.88 5.76
C SER A 328 1.88 -2.77 4.69
N PRO A 329 0.63 -3.22 4.72
CA PRO A 329 -0.33 -3.28 5.79
C PRO A 329 -0.52 -4.66 6.41
N VAL A 330 -0.08 -5.78 5.74
CA VAL A 330 -0.57 -7.13 6.01
C VAL A 330 0.01 -7.67 7.33
N ILE A 331 -0.89 -8.11 8.20
CA ILE A 331 -0.57 -8.75 9.49
C ILE A 331 -0.83 -10.24 9.42
N ALA A 332 -1.97 -10.64 8.85
CA ALA A 332 -2.37 -12.05 8.68
C ALA A 332 -3.11 -12.23 7.35
N CYS A 333 -3.05 -13.41 6.78
CA CYS A 333 -3.75 -13.72 5.54
C CYS A 333 -4.05 -15.22 5.43
N ASN A 334 -5.29 -15.55 5.02
CA ASN A 334 -5.63 -16.89 4.58
C ASN A 334 -4.92 -17.24 3.27
N LEU A 335 -4.73 -18.53 3.03
CA LEU A 335 -4.27 -19.09 1.76
C LEU A 335 -5.37 -19.96 1.13
N PRO A 336 -5.44 -20.10 -0.20
CA PRO A 336 -6.46 -20.89 -0.86
C PRO A 336 -6.58 -22.31 -0.29
N ASP A 337 -5.45 -22.99 -0.07
CA ASP A 337 -5.41 -24.39 0.37
C ASP A 337 -5.80 -24.59 1.84
N THR A 338 -5.68 -23.56 2.65
CA THR A 338 -5.98 -23.58 4.10
C THR A 338 -7.02 -22.53 4.49
N ASN A 339 -7.83 -22.11 3.53
CA ASN A 339 -8.80 -21.04 3.73
C ASN A 339 -9.86 -21.41 4.77
N ARG A 340 -9.99 -20.59 5.81
CA ARG A 340 -11.05 -20.69 6.84
C ARG A 340 -11.93 -19.44 6.77
N PRO A 341 -13.08 -19.50 6.06
CA PRO A 341 -14.00 -18.38 5.97
C PRO A 341 -14.39 -17.80 7.35
N GLY A 342 -14.34 -16.48 7.46
CA GLY A 342 -14.60 -15.78 8.73
C GLY A 342 -13.37 -15.59 9.62
N SER A 343 -12.24 -16.26 9.32
CA SER A 343 -10.92 -15.95 9.87
C SER A 343 -10.12 -15.12 8.87
N VAL A 344 -8.98 -14.60 9.32
CA VAL A 344 -8.03 -13.88 8.47
C VAL A 344 -6.70 -14.64 8.32
N GLY A 345 -6.69 -15.93 8.66
CA GLY A 345 -5.53 -16.80 8.49
C GLY A 345 -4.43 -16.65 9.53
N PRO A 346 -3.27 -17.25 9.29
CA PRO A 346 -2.11 -17.15 10.16
C PRO A 346 -1.44 -15.77 10.04
N PHE A 347 -0.70 -15.39 11.11
CA PHE A 347 0.19 -14.24 11.05
C PHE A 347 1.26 -14.41 9.98
N LEU A 348 1.68 -13.30 9.35
CA LEU A 348 2.82 -13.32 8.46
C LEU A 348 4.10 -13.70 9.21
N PRO A 349 5.05 -14.38 8.55
CA PRO A 349 6.31 -14.78 9.18
C PRO A 349 7.10 -13.57 9.67
N GLY A 350 7.73 -13.69 10.85
CA GLY A 350 8.50 -12.62 11.49
C GLY A 350 7.66 -11.58 12.24
N ILE A 351 6.34 -11.78 12.37
CA ILE A 351 5.49 -10.98 13.25
C ILE A 351 5.39 -11.66 14.62
N ALA A 352 5.80 -10.93 15.67
CA ALA A 352 5.48 -11.26 17.04
C ALA A 352 4.15 -10.61 17.43
N TRP A 353 3.35 -11.31 18.21
CA TRP A 353 2.04 -10.82 18.64
C TRP A 353 1.79 -11.15 20.14
N ARG A 354 0.94 -10.35 20.74
CA ARG A 354 0.40 -10.61 22.08
C ARG A 354 -1.03 -10.10 22.17
N LEU A 355 -1.81 -10.72 23.03
CA LEU A 355 -3.17 -10.30 23.36
C LEU A 355 -3.18 -9.67 24.74
N GLU A 356 -3.65 -8.44 24.84
CA GLU A 356 -3.92 -7.76 26.09
C GLU A 356 -5.35 -8.07 26.52
N PRO A 357 -5.58 -8.58 27.75
CA PRO A 357 -6.92 -8.81 28.26
C PRO A 357 -7.75 -7.52 28.23
N VAL A 358 -9.02 -7.65 27.88
CA VAL A 358 -9.97 -6.54 27.90
C VAL A 358 -11.15 -6.92 28.78
N GLU A 359 -11.49 -6.04 29.70
CA GLU A 359 -12.62 -6.27 30.63
C GLU A 359 -13.93 -6.58 29.88
N GLY A 360 -14.64 -7.60 30.32
CA GLY A 360 -15.87 -8.06 29.67
C GLY A 360 -15.68 -8.92 28.42
N ILE A 361 -14.43 -9.23 28.05
CA ILE A 361 -14.12 -10.14 26.94
C ILE A 361 -13.50 -11.42 27.50
N HIS A 362 -14.24 -12.53 27.40
CA HIS A 362 -13.83 -13.83 27.97
C HIS A 362 -12.93 -14.64 27.02
N GLU A 363 -13.02 -14.40 25.71
CA GLU A 363 -12.21 -15.09 24.71
C GLU A 363 -11.46 -14.09 23.83
N GLY A 364 -10.11 -14.25 23.74
CA GLY A 364 -9.26 -13.37 22.98
C GLY A 364 -8.81 -12.13 23.74
N GLY A 365 -8.42 -11.09 23.02
CA GLY A 365 -7.92 -9.85 23.60
C GLY A 365 -7.57 -8.81 22.55
N ARG A 366 -7.08 -7.67 23.02
CA ARG A 366 -6.62 -6.57 22.18
C ARG A 366 -5.27 -6.93 21.58
N LEU A 367 -5.21 -6.91 20.25
CA LEU A 367 -4.04 -7.36 19.53
C LEU A 367 -2.96 -6.27 19.49
N HIS A 368 -1.77 -6.63 19.94
CA HIS A 368 -0.54 -5.89 19.74
C HIS A 368 0.40 -6.69 18.85
N VAL A 369 1.04 -6.03 17.89
CA VAL A 369 1.97 -6.67 16.96
C VAL A 369 3.31 -5.95 16.91
N ARG A 370 4.37 -6.71 16.70
CA ARG A 370 5.73 -6.22 16.48
C ARG A 370 6.36 -7.03 15.36
N GLY A 371 7.03 -6.36 14.42
CA GLY A 371 7.65 -7.05 13.29
C GLY A 371 8.37 -6.08 12.34
N PRO A 372 9.08 -6.61 11.33
CA PRO A 372 9.83 -5.78 10.40
C PRO A 372 8.92 -4.89 9.53
N ASN A 373 7.65 -5.20 9.42
CA ASN A 373 6.63 -4.46 8.67
C ASN A 373 5.92 -3.38 9.48
N VAL A 374 6.14 -3.30 10.81
CA VAL A 374 5.53 -2.28 11.66
C VAL A 374 6.17 -0.92 11.38
N MET A 375 5.36 0.11 11.22
CA MET A 375 5.75 1.47 10.88
C MET A 375 6.88 2.02 11.73
N LYS A 376 7.58 3.01 11.19
CA LYS A 376 8.55 3.80 11.96
C LYS A 376 7.87 4.64 13.05
N GLY A 377 6.66 5.08 12.82
CA GLY A 377 5.83 5.84 13.75
C GLY A 377 4.86 6.77 13.03
N TYR A 378 4.17 7.58 13.82
CA TYR A 378 3.36 8.68 13.31
C TYR A 378 4.17 9.96 13.24
N LEU A 379 3.88 10.80 12.25
CA LEU A 379 4.37 12.19 12.26
C LEU A 379 3.88 12.91 13.52
N ASP A 380 4.78 13.64 14.16
CA ASP A 380 4.46 14.43 15.35
C ASP A 380 3.98 15.83 14.97
N PRO A 381 2.69 16.17 15.17
CA PRO A 381 2.18 17.49 14.84
C PRO A 381 2.84 18.64 15.65
N SER A 382 3.40 18.32 16.84
CA SER A 382 4.04 19.30 17.72
C SER A 382 5.51 19.54 17.39
N ALA A 383 6.13 18.67 16.59
CA ALA A 383 7.55 18.76 16.22
C ALA A 383 7.70 18.49 14.72
N PRO A 384 7.78 19.52 13.86
CA PRO A 384 7.94 19.36 12.42
C PRO A 384 9.11 18.41 12.06
N GLY A 385 8.81 17.36 11.30
CA GLY A 385 9.77 16.31 10.98
C GLY A 385 10.00 15.27 12.08
N GLY A 386 9.40 15.46 13.26
CA GLY A 386 9.42 14.49 14.37
C GLY A 386 8.57 13.26 14.06
N ILE A 387 8.98 12.11 14.62
CA ILE A 387 8.27 10.85 14.49
C ILE A 387 8.05 10.29 15.90
N ARG A 388 6.81 9.91 16.20
CA ARG A 388 6.44 9.19 17.43
C ARG A 388 6.42 7.69 17.14
N PRO A 389 7.46 6.93 17.53
CA PRO A 389 7.51 5.50 17.28
C PRO A 389 6.52 4.73 18.14
N PRO A 390 6.17 3.49 17.76
CA PRO A 390 5.46 2.56 18.63
C PRO A 390 6.26 2.28 19.90
N VAL A 391 5.57 2.19 21.04
CA VAL A 391 6.22 1.91 22.34
C VAL A 391 6.87 0.53 22.31
N ASP A 392 8.17 0.47 22.57
CA ASP A 392 8.99 -0.75 22.51
C ASP A 392 8.84 -1.54 21.19
N GLY A 393 8.47 -0.83 20.09
CA GLY A 393 8.23 -1.42 18.79
C GLY A 393 6.90 -2.17 18.66
N TRP A 394 6.02 -2.11 19.68
CA TRP A 394 4.72 -2.73 19.64
C TRP A 394 3.64 -1.76 19.15
N HIS A 395 2.99 -2.14 18.04
CA HIS A 395 1.82 -1.42 17.56
C HIS A 395 0.55 -2.03 18.12
N ASP A 396 -0.25 -1.19 18.79
CA ASP A 396 -1.59 -1.51 19.23
C ASP A 396 -2.56 -1.33 18.06
N THR A 397 -3.12 -2.44 17.58
CA THR A 397 -4.05 -2.41 16.44
C THR A 397 -5.43 -1.84 16.80
N GLY A 398 -5.77 -1.85 18.08
CA GLY A 398 -7.11 -1.49 18.58
C GLY A 398 -8.18 -2.52 18.23
N ASP A 399 -7.82 -3.68 17.71
CA ASP A 399 -8.73 -4.77 17.35
C ASP A 399 -8.73 -5.86 18.42
N ILE A 400 -9.91 -6.40 18.70
CA ILE A 400 -10.10 -7.60 19.51
C ILE A 400 -10.07 -8.80 18.60
N VAL A 401 -9.18 -9.75 18.90
CA VAL A 401 -9.04 -10.98 18.12
C VAL A 401 -8.99 -12.21 19.01
N THR A 402 -9.31 -13.35 18.43
CA THR A 402 -8.97 -14.68 18.98
C THR A 402 -7.92 -15.31 18.09
N VAL A 403 -7.03 -16.11 18.68
CA VAL A 403 -6.05 -16.92 17.96
C VAL A 403 -6.23 -18.36 18.35
N ASP A 404 -6.63 -19.19 17.42
CA ASP A 404 -6.87 -20.60 17.61
C ASP A 404 -6.04 -21.40 16.60
N ASP A 405 -5.18 -22.28 17.09
CA ASP A 405 -4.23 -23.04 16.27
C ASP A 405 -3.43 -22.15 15.29
N GLY A 406 -3.00 -20.98 15.77
CA GLY A 406 -2.27 -19.99 14.97
C GLY A 406 -3.09 -19.20 13.95
N ILE A 407 -4.41 -19.45 13.87
CA ILE A 407 -5.34 -18.77 12.97
C ILE A 407 -6.03 -17.62 13.70
N VAL A 408 -5.97 -16.44 13.11
CA VAL A 408 -6.51 -15.20 13.65
C VAL A 408 -7.97 -15.01 13.22
N THR A 409 -8.84 -14.68 14.18
CA THR A 409 -10.23 -14.27 13.91
C THR A 409 -10.49 -12.92 14.54
N ILE A 410 -10.96 -11.96 13.74
CA ILE A 410 -11.29 -10.60 14.21
C ILE A 410 -12.69 -10.64 14.87
N ARG A 411 -12.78 -10.18 16.11
CA ARG A 411 -14.04 -10.09 16.86
C ARG A 411 -14.65 -8.70 16.82
N GLY A 412 -13.83 -7.66 16.67
CA GLY A 412 -14.28 -6.26 16.53
C GLY A 412 -13.25 -5.22 16.94
N ARG A 413 -13.68 -3.99 17.08
CA ARG A 413 -12.87 -2.86 17.56
C ARG A 413 -13.05 -2.68 19.07
N ALA A 414 -11.97 -2.54 19.83
CA ALA A 414 -11.98 -2.33 21.28
C ALA A 414 -12.87 -1.13 21.68
N LYS A 415 -12.80 -0.01 20.95
CA LYS A 415 -13.64 1.17 21.16
C LYS A 415 -15.15 0.91 21.03
N ARG A 416 -15.58 -0.10 20.28
CA ARG A 416 -17.01 -0.48 20.18
C ARG A 416 -17.47 -1.26 21.39
N PHE A 417 -16.62 -2.11 21.95
CA PHE A 417 -16.92 -2.85 23.16
C PHE A 417 -17.03 -1.91 24.38
N ALA A 418 -16.12 -0.95 24.53
CA ALA A 418 -16.17 0.06 25.58
C ALA A 418 -17.45 0.92 25.54
N LYS A 419 -18.05 1.15 24.36
CA LYS A 419 -19.34 1.86 24.23
C LYS A 419 -20.56 0.99 24.56
N ALA A 420 -20.45 -0.32 24.41
CA ALA A 420 -21.55 -1.25 24.71
C ALA A 420 -21.73 -1.49 26.23
N PHE A 421 -20.70 -1.19 27.05
CA PHE A 421 -20.71 -1.32 28.50
C PHE A 421 -20.35 0.01 29.19
N PRO A 422 -21.14 1.10 29.04
CA PRO A 422 -20.79 2.41 29.58
C PRO A 422 -20.82 2.49 31.11
N HIS A 423 -21.39 1.50 31.81
CA HIS A 423 -21.56 1.54 33.28
C HIS A 423 -20.36 1.03 34.08
N ILE A 424 -19.34 0.43 33.46
CA ILE A 424 -18.19 -0.15 34.14
C ILE A 424 -17.09 0.90 34.39
N ILE A 425 -16.98 1.90 33.51
CA ILE A 425 -15.90 2.92 33.58
C ILE A 425 -16.15 3.99 34.68
N GLN A 426 -17.37 4.14 35.19
CA GLN A 426 -17.70 5.15 36.22
C GLN A 426 -17.40 4.73 37.68
N ILE A 427 -17.06 3.47 37.94
CA ILE A 427 -16.86 2.99 39.32
C ILE A 427 -15.43 3.27 39.83
N GLU A 428 -14.42 3.32 38.98
CA GLU A 428 -13.04 3.62 39.41
C GLU A 428 -12.73 5.11 39.62
N ALA A 429 -13.50 6.03 39.03
CA ALA A 429 -13.34 7.45 39.30
C ALA A 429 -13.96 7.96 40.60
N GLY A 430 -14.70 7.11 41.33
CA GLY A 430 -15.42 7.44 42.57
C GLY A 430 -14.76 6.98 43.85
N LEU A 431 -13.60 6.31 43.81
CA LEU A 431 -12.93 5.77 45.02
C LEU A 431 -11.60 6.43 45.37
N SER A 432 -11.30 7.61 44.79
CA SER A 432 -10.17 8.46 45.17
C SER A 432 -10.71 9.82 45.56
N GLY A 433 -11.35 9.88 46.68
CA GLY A 433 -11.78 11.09 47.35
C GLY A 433 -11.48 10.96 48.83
#